data_19422842d98ee1d573e2b06b12a7c742
#
_entry.id   19422842d98ee1d573e2b06b12a7c742
#
_cell.length_a   1.000
_cell.length_b   1.000
_cell.length_c   1.000
_cell.angle_alpha   90.00
_cell.angle_beta   90.00
_cell.angle_gamma   90.00
#
_symmetry.space_group_name_H-M   'P 1'
#
loop_
_entity.id
_entity.type
_entity.pdbx_description
1 polymer ?
#
loop_
_entity_poly.entity_id
_entity_poly.type
_entity_poly.pdbx_seq_one_letter_code
_entity_poly.pdbx_strand_id
1 'polypeptide(L)'
;MFHIAWQGVSDMDARDQNIQIQNLKSTLELIDAMHEMGIATFVGCGSMHEAEALVEIAEDKVIRNLGYMYKASKTAAHWMGKAKCGSYGIRFFWPLINTYGEEETSARLVNMVIRNVFNGESPDLSSGEQYYDFVHVKDVAKALILIADKGVDGKNYTIGSGDAKKLKEFIKVVGEVANSMHDGPEVPLGFGKITSNVVSLPIETFDITDLIADTGFKPSISFEDGIRRTAEWIANTNRK
;
A
#
# COMPACT_ATOMS: atom_id res chain seq x y z
N MET A 1 -7.24 16.40 9.65
CA MET A 1 -8.02 15.80 8.53
C MET A 1 -7.30 14.54 8.05
N PHE A 2 -8.00 13.42 7.91
CA PHE A 2 -7.47 12.23 7.26
C PHE A 2 -8.08 12.11 5.87
N HIS A 3 -7.23 12.11 4.83
CA HIS A 3 -7.60 11.94 3.43
C HIS A 3 -7.17 10.56 2.95
N ILE A 4 -8.07 9.58 3.09
CA ILE A 4 -7.82 8.17 2.77
C ILE A 4 -8.44 7.79 1.42
N ALA A 5 -9.40 8.60 0.94
CA ALA A 5 -10.10 8.34 -0.30
C ALA A 5 -9.18 8.51 -1.53
N TRP A 6 -9.23 7.52 -2.42
CA TRP A 6 -8.59 7.56 -3.74
C TRP A 6 -9.35 6.62 -4.67
N GLN A 7 -9.91 7.16 -5.74
CA GLN A 7 -10.61 6.37 -6.73
C GLN A 7 -9.62 5.69 -7.69
N GLY A 8 -9.90 4.45 -8.10
CA GLY A 8 -9.10 3.75 -9.10
C GLY A 8 -7.69 3.40 -8.60
N VAL A 9 -7.62 2.49 -7.64
CA VAL A 9 -6.33 1.98 -7.10
C VAL A 9 -5.85 0.70 -7.78
N SER A 10 -6.69 0.07 -8.61
CA SER A 10 -6.42 -1.20 -9.27
C SER A 10 -7.01 -1.24 -10.69
N ASP A 11 -6.52 -2.16 -11.49
CA ASP A 11 -7.03 -2.54 -12.81
C ASP A 11 -7.16 -1.38 -13.82
N MET A 12 -8.29 -1.30 -14.52
CA MET A 12 -8.54 -0.31 -15.58
C MET A 12 -8.62 1.11 -15.02
N ASP A 13 -9.19 1.30 -13.85
CA ASP A 13 -9.35 2.62 -13.23
C ASP A 13 -8.01 3.25 -12.83
N ALA A 14 -7.02 2.43 -12.44
CA ALA A 14 -5.66 2.89 -12.16
C ALA A 14 -4.95 3.44 -13.43
N ARG A 15 -5.45 3.06 -14.61
CA ARG A 15 -4.93 3.47 -15.92
C ARG A 15 -5.71 4.65 -16.53
N ASP A 16 -6.87 5.02 -15.96
CA ASP A 16 -7.68 6.12 -16.44
C ASP A 16 -7.12 7.47 -15.99
N GLN A 17 -6.63 8.24 -16.95
CA GLN A 17 -6.04 9.53 -16.71
C GLN A 17 -7.01 10.52 -16.03
N ASN A 18 -8.30 10.48 -16.39
CA ASN A 18 -9.28 11.43 -15.87
C ASN A 18 -9.57 11.16 -14.39
N ILE A 19 -9.69 9.87 -14.02
CA ILE A 19 -9.84 9.44 -12.63
C ILE A 19 -8.62 9.89 -11.82
N GLN A 20 -7.42 9.63 -12.34
CA GLN A 20 -6.19 9.94 -11.62
C GLN A 20 -5.93 11.45 -11.49
N ILE A 21 -6.22 12.24 -12.53
CA ILE A 21 -6.16 13.71 -12.47
C ILE A 21 -7.23 14.27 -11.51
N GLN A 22 -8.44 13.70 -11.50
CA GLN A 22 -9.49 14.14 -10.58
C GLN A 22 -9.10 13.88 -9.11
N ASN A 23 -8.47 12.76 -8.79
CA ASN A 23 -7.95 12.50 -7.44
C ASN A 23 -6.94 13.56 -7.00
N LEU A 24 -5.98 13.92 -7.87
CA LEU A 24 -5.01 14.97 -7.60
C LEU A 24 -5.73 16.32 -7.35
N LYS A 25 -6.65 16.69 -8.24
CA LYS A 25 -7.42 17.93 -8.11
C LYS A 25 -8.19 17.97 -6.80
N SER A 26 -8.94 16.91 -6.48
CA SER A 26 -9.73 16.80 -5.24
C SER A 26 -8.86 16.89 -3.98
N THR A 27 -7.65 16.30 -4.02
CA THR A 27 -6.68 16.42 -2.91
C THR A 27 -6.27 17.88 -2.68
N LEU A 28 -5.98 18.62 -3.74
CA LEU A 28 -5.57 20.02 -3.64
C LEU A 28 -6.73 20.94 -3.22
N GLU A 29 -7.93 20.69 -3.72
CA GLU A 29 -9.16 21.42 -3.32
C GLU A 29 -9.51 21.15 -1.85
N LEU A 30 -9.31 19.93 -1.36
CA LEU A 30 -9.48 19.60 0.05
C LEU A 30 -8.53 20.42 0.94
N ILE A 31 -7.28 20.61 0.52
CA ILE A 31 -6.31 21.42 1.26
C ILE A 31 -6.74 22.90 1.29
N ASP A 32 -7.32 23.44 0.19
CA ASP A 32 -7.90 24.80 0.19
C ASP A 32 -9.02 24.92 1.23
N ALA A 33 -9.98 24.00 1.20
CA ALA A 33 -11.08 23.98 2.16
C ALA A 33 -10.58 23.86 3.61
N MET A 34 -9.53 23.05 3.85
CA MET A 34 -8.91 22.97 5.17
C MET A 34 -8.32 24.29 5.65
N HIS A 35 -7.66 25.02 4.76
CA HIS A 35 -7.12 26.35 5.07
C HIS A 35 -8.23 27.33 5.45
N GLU A 36 -9.31 27.38 4.66
CA GLU A 36 -10.49 28.22 4.93
C GLU A 36 -11.18 27.87 6.26
N MET A 37 -11.18 26.59 6.62
CA MET A 37 -11.78 26.09 7.88
C MET A 37 -10.82 26.15 9.09
N GLY A 38 -9.59 26.59 8.93
CA GLY A 38 -8.59 26.63 10.00
C GLY A 38 -8.11 25.25 10.48
N ILE A 39 -8.17 24.22 9.64
CA ILE A 39 -7.72 22.86 9.98
C ILE A 39 -6.21 22.75 9.80
N ALA A 40 -5.47 22.53 10.88
CA ALA A 40 -4.03 22.68 10.93
C ALA A 40 -3.22 21.42 10.59
N THR A 41 -3.85 20.28 10.34
CA THR A 41 -3.11 19.01 10.07
C THR A 41 -3.79 18.19 8.98
N PHE A 42 -3.03 17.89 7.93
CA PHE A 42 -3.40 16.98 6.83
C PHE A 42 -2.64 15.67 6.94
N VAL A 43 -3.33 14.55 6.86
CA VAL A 43 -2.75 13.20 6.78
C VAL A 43 -3.34 12.50 5.57
N GLY A 44 -2.55 12.29 4.54
CA GLY A 44 -2.91 11.52 3.36
C GLY A 44 -2.40 10.08 3.44
N CYS A 45 -2.74 9.27 2.45
CA CYS A 45 -2.20 7.94 2.25
C CYS A 45 -1.37 7.89 0.97
N GLY A 46 -0.06 7.80 1.12
CA GLY A 46 0.87 7.52 0.04
C GLY A 46 0.85 6.04 -0.38
N SER A 47 1.75 5.69 -1.27
CA SER A 47 1.92 4.33 -1.78
C SER A 47 3.38 4.03 -2.02
N MET A 48 3.82 2.80 -1.79
CA MET A 48 5.17 2.35 -2.17
C MET A 48 5.43 2.49 -3.68
N HIS A 49 4.37 2.53 -4.50
CA HIS A 49 4.49 2.82 -5.94
C HIS A 49 5.06 4.22 -6.26
N GLU A 50 5.01 5.16 -5.31
CA GLU A 50 5.69 6.46 -5.46
C GLU A 50 7.21 6.29 -5.40
N ALA A 51 7.71 5.46 -4.49
CA ALA A 51 9.13 5.13 -4.43
C ALA A 51 9.61 4.40 -5.70
N GLU A 52 8.80 3.47 -6.22
CA GLU A 52 9.09 2.81 -7.50
C GLU A 52 9.15 3.84 -8.66
N ALA A 53 8.21 4.80 -8.71
CA ALA A 53 8.19 5.83 -9.75
C ALA A 53 9.47 6.69 -9.71
N LEU A 54 9.95 7.06 -8.54
CA LEU A 54 11.16 7.87 -8.39
C LEU A 54 12.41 7.10 -8.86
N VAL A 55 12.50 5.80 -8.59
CA VAL A 55 13.60 4.95 -9.10
C VAL A 55 13.52 4.83 -10.63
N GLU A 56 12.33 4.58 -11.18
CA GLU A 56 12.12 4.46 -12.63
C GLU A 56 12.49 5.76 -13.37
N ILE A 57 12.14 6.92 -12.81
CA ILE A 57 12.53 8.22 -13.35
C ILE A 57 14.06 8.43 -13.28
N ALA A 58 14.67 8.09 -12.14
CA ALA A 58 16.13 8.26 -11.97
C ALA A 58 16.95 7.35 -12.90
N GLU A 59 16.43 6.18 -13.25
CA GLU A 59 17.05 5.23 -14.18
C GLU A 59 16.70 5.48 -15.66
N ASP A 60 15.98 6.55 -15.96
CA ASP A 60 15.52 6.92 -17.33
C ASP A 60 14.85 5.75 -18.08
N LYS A 61 14.06 4.97 -17.34
CA LYS A 61 13.35 3.81 -17.91
C LYS A 61 12.24 4.23 -18.85
N VAL A 62 12.14 3.54 -19.99
CA VAL A 62 11.02 3.73 -20.92
C VAL A 62 9.74 3.19 -20.30
N ILE A 63 8.80 4.09 -20.00
CA ILE A 63 7.49 3.75 -19.46
C ILE A 63 6.54 3.39 -20.59
N ARG A 64 6.04 2.14 -20.60
CA ARG A 64 5.10 1.63 -21.60
C ARG A 64 3.79 1.13 -21.02
N ASN A 65 3.55 1.40 -19.72
CA ASN A 65 2.40 0.89 -18.97
C ASN A 65 1.53 2.06 -18.49
N LEU A 66 0.25 2.07 -18.87
CA LEU A 66 -0.73 3.06 -18.42
C LEU A 66 -1.00 3.00 -16.91
N GLY A 67 -0.72 1.90 -16.22
CA GLY A 67 -0.74 1.82 -14.75
C GLY A 67 0.17 2.86 -14.09
N TYR A 68 1.09 3.46 -14.85
CA TYR A 68 1.92 4.57 -14.38
C TYR A 68 1.13 5.85 -14.08
N MET A 69 -0.09 5.99 -14.61
CA MET A 69 -0.97 7.13 -14.28
C MET A 69 -1.24 7.21 -12.78
N TYR A 70 -1.50 6.07 -12.14
CA TYR A 70 -1.67 6.01 -10.68
C TYR A 70 -0.39 6.44 -9.94
N LYS A 71 0.77 5.89 -10.33
CA LYS A 71 2.07 6.25 -9.70
C LYS A 71 2.35 7.74 -9.80
N ALA A 72 2.21 8.30 -11.01
CA ALA A 72 2.48 9.71 -11.30
C ALA A 72 1.52 10.64 -10.53
N SER A 73 0.22 10.33 -10.50
CA SER A 73 -0.76 11.16 -9.82
C SER A 73 -0.59 11.14 -8.28
N LYS A 74 -0.25 9.96 -7.71
CA LYS A 74 0.08 9.86 -6.28
C LYS A 74 1.32 10.67 -5.93
N THR A 75 2.38 10.56 -6.73
CA THR A 75 3.61 11.35 -6.56
C THR A 75 3.32 12.85 -6.70
N ALA A 76 2.52 13.26 -7.68
CA ALA A 76 2.12 14.65 -7.84
C ALA A 76 1.30 15.16 -6.64
N ALA A 77 0.34 14.39 -6.15
CA ALA A 77 -0.47 14.75 -4.98
C ALA A 77 0.38 14.92 -3.72
N HIS A 78 1.37 14.04 -3.53
CA HIS A 78 2.33 14.15 -2.44
C HIS A 78 3.08 15.49 -2.48
N TRP A 79 3.78 15.77 -3.58
CA TRP A 79 4.63 16.95 -3.66
C TRP A 79 3.87 18.26 -3.77
N MET A 80 2.79 18.30 -4.55
CA MET A 80 1.94 19.49 -4.66
C MET A 80 1.18 19.74 -3.36
N GLY A 81 0.67 18.69 -2.71
CA GLY A 81 0.01 18.79 -1.41
C GLY A 81 0.96 19.28 -0.32
N LYS A 82 2.19 18.77 -0.27
CA LYS A 82 3.24 19.22 0.66
C LYS A 82 3.56 20.71 0.47
N ALA A 83 3.76 21.15 -0.78
CA ALA A 83 4.04 22.55 -1.09
C ALA A 83 2.87 23.46 -0.69
N LYS A 84 1.63 23.06 -0.99
CA LYS A 84 0.42 23.81 -0.69
C LYS A 84 0.16 23.90 0.80
N CYS A 85 0.25 22.79 1.54
CA CYS A 85 0.13 22.79 2.99
C CYS A 85 1.21 23.67 3.64
N GLY A 86 2.46 23.60 3.16
CA GLY A 86 3.54 24.48 3.64
C GLY A 86 3.26 25.95 3.46
N SER A 87 2.65 26.37 2.32
CA SER A 87 2.26 27.76 2.08
C SER A 87 1.13 28.24 2.99
N TYR A 88 0.30 27.35 3.50
CA TYR A 88 -0.82 27.64 4.39
C TYR A 88 -0.51 27.43 5.88
N GLY A 89 0.70 26.96 6.22
CA GLY A 89 1.06 26.61 7.60
C GLY A 89 0.32 25.38 8.13
N ILE A 90 -0.12 24.50 7.24
CA ILE A 90 -0.78 23.23 7.58
C ILE A 90 0.31 22.15 7.69
N ARG A 91 0.34 21.41 8.80
CA ARG A 91 1.21 20.23 8.95
C ARG A 91 0.82 19.17 7.92
N PHE A 92 1.79 18.64 7.19
CA PHE A 92 1.54 17.69 6.10
C PHE A 92 2.22 16.35 6.33
N PHE A 93 1.42 15.29 6.29
CA PHE A 93 1.89 13.91 6.36
C PHE A 93 1.33 13.10 5.21
N TRP A 94 2.23 12.38 4.53
CA TRP A 94 1.90 11.52 3.40
C TRP A 94 2.73 10.24 3.47
N PRO A 95 2.49 9.36 4.46
CA PRO A 95 3.28 8.16 4.64
C PRO A 95 3.10 7.18 3.50
N LEU A 96 4.21 6.53 3.09
CA LEU A 96 4.19 5.44 2.12
C LEU A 96 3.73 4.16 2.79
N ILE A 97 2.80 3.45 2.14
CA ILE A 97 2.09 2.33 2.74
C ILE A 97 2.00 1.17 1.75
N ASN A 98 2.15 -0.07 2.24
CA ASN A 98 1.83 -1.29 1.52
C ASN A 98 0.98 -2.19 2.42
N THR A 99 -0.33 -2.00 2.37
CA THR A 99 -1.29 -2.59 3.32
C THR A 99 -2.03 -3.79 2.76
N TYR A 100 -2.45 -4.67 3.66
CA TYR A 100 -3.36 -5.78 3.44
C TYR A 100 -4.34 -5.92 4.62
N GLY A 101 -5.37 -6.72 4.48
CA GLY A 101 -6.29 -7.00 5.57
C GLY A 101 -7.69 -7.39 5.12
N GLU A 102 -8.59 -7.50 6.09
CA GLU A 102 -10.01 -7.78 5.90
C GLU A 102 -10.68 -6.66 5.09
N GLU A 103 -11.80 -6.94 4.44
CA GLU A 103 -12.62 -6.02 3.64
C GLU A 103 -12.00 -5.53 2.32
N GLU A 104 -10.81 -5.97 1.99
CA GLU A 104 -10.25 -5.74 0.66
C GLU A 104 -10.96 -6.63 -0.38
N THR A 105 -11.71 -6.03 -1.27
CA THR A 105 -12.52 -6.75 -2.28
C THR A 105 -11.80 -6.89 -3.62
N SER A 106 -10.74 -6.12 -3.85
CA SER A 106 -10.00 -6.15 -5.12
C SER A 106 -9.10 -7.38 -5.25
N ALA A 107 -8.64 -7.64 -6.47
CA ALA A 107 -7.73 -8.74 -6.80
C ALA A 107 -6.26 -8.41 -6.47
N ARG A 108 -5.98 -7.69 -5.37
CA ARG A 108 -4.60 -7.47 -4.93
C ARG A 108 -3.92 -8.77 -4.57
N LEU A 109 -2.60 -8.79 -4.63
CA LEU A 109 -1.78 -10.01 -4.60
C LEU A 109 -2.15 -10.97 -3.46
N VAL A 110 -2.25 -10.49 -2.21
CA VAL A 110 -2.63 -11.34 -1.05
C VAL A 110 -3.99 -11.99 -1.27
N ASN A 111 -5.00 -11.19 -1.62
CA ASN A 111 -6.37 -11.67 -1.84
C ASN A 111 -6.47 -12.62 -3.04
N MET A 112 -5.73 -12.31 -4.11
CA MET A 112 -5.69 -13.16 -5.30
C MET A 112 -5.12 -14.54 -4.96
N VAL A 113 -4.03 -14.59 -4.21
CA VAL A 113 -3.42 -15.88 -3.80
C VAL A 113 -4.40 -16.68 -2.93
N ILE A 114 -5.02 -16.06 -1.92
CA ILE A 114 -5.98 -16.73 -1.04
C ILE A 114 -7.17 -17.27 -1.84
N ARG A 115 -7.76 -16.45 -2.73
CA ARG A 115 -8.92 -16.87 -3.54
C ARG A 115 -8.58 -18.01 -4.49
N ASN A 116 -7.42 -17.95 -5.16
CA ASN A 116 -7.00 -19.03 -6.05
C ASN A 116 -6.83 -20.35 -5.29
N VAL A 117 -6.15 -20.32 -4.13
CA VAL A 117 -6.00 -21.51 -3.29
C VAL A 117 -7.36 -22.05 -2.85
N PHE A 118 -8.28 -21.21 -2.42
CA PHE A 118 -9.64 -21.63 -2.03
C PHE A 118 -10.45 -22.23 -3.18
N ASN A 119 -10.15 -21.82 -4.42
CA ASN A 119 -10.75 -22.40 -5.62
C ASN A 119 -10.03 -23.66 -6.12
N GLY A 120 -8.95 -24.10 -5.46
CA GLY A 120 -8.11 -25.21 -5.92
C GLY A 120 -7.22 -24.86 -7.11
N GLU A 121 -6.99 -23.59 -7.37
CA GLU A 121 -6.25 -23.07 -8.53
C GLU A 121 -4.86 -22.58 -8.11
N SER A 122 -3.81 -23.05 -8.82
CA SER A 122 -2.43 -22.56 -8.62
C SER A 122 -2.32 -21.10 -9.10
N PRO A 123 -2.02 -20.13 -8.23
CA PRO A 123 -1.80 -18.76 -8.68
C PRO A 123 -0.52 -18.64 -9.50
N ASP A 124 -0.58 -17.96 -10.64
CA ASP A 124 0.61 -17.63 -11.44
C ASP A 124 1.33 -16.43 -10.83
N LEU A 125 2.56 -16.62 -10.39
CA LEU A 125 3.35 -15.65 -9.64
C LEU A 125 4.67 -15.35 -10.35
N SER A 126 5.20 -14.15 -10.13
CA SER A 126 6.58 -13.83 -10.48
C SER A 126 7.56 -14.58 -9.55
N SER A 127 8.86 -14.44 -9.79
CA SER A 127 9.88 -15.03 -8.92
C SER A 127 9.83 -14.55 -7.46
N GLY A 128 9.24 -13.37 -7.20
CA GLY A 128 9.10 -12.78 -5.88
C GLY A 128 10.42 -12.38 -5.21
N GLU A 129 11.46 -12.08 -6.00
CA GLU A 129 12.80 -11.74 -5.49
C GLU A 129 12.94 -10.29 -5.01
N GLN A 130 11.99 -9.40 -5.36
CA GLN A 130 11.97 -8.02 -4.87
C GLN A 130 11.64 -7.97 -3.37
N TYR A 131 12.18 -6.94 -2.69
CA TYR A 131 11.86 -6.68 -1.29
C TYR A 131 10.46 -6.07 -1.16
N TYR A 132 9.79 -6.43 -0.06
CA TYR A 132 8.49 -5.93 0.36
C TYR A 132 8.40 -5.84 1.88
N ASP A 133 7.49 -5.03 2.38
CA ASP A 133 7.02 -5.07 3.76
C ASP A 133 5.50 -4.88 3.75
N PHE A 134 4.77 -5.85 4.25
CA PHE A 134 3.33 -5.80 4.38
C PHE A 134 2.92 -5.44 5.80
N VAL A 135 2.03 -4.47 5.95
CA VAL A 135 1.48 -4.07 7.24
C VAL A 135 -0.03 -4.24 7.25
N HIS A 136 -0.56 -4.77 8.35
CA HIS A 136 -2.00 -4.99 8.49
C HIS A 136 -2.76 -3.66 8.59
N VAL A 137 -3.93 -3.55 7.94
CA VAL A 137 -4.73 -2.32 7.84
C VAL A 137 -5.05 -1.68 9.20
N LYS A 138 -5.25 -2.49 10.26
CA LYS A 138 -5.48 -1.98 11.62
C LYS A 138 -4.25 -1.30 12.23
N ASP A 139 -3.05 -1.79 11.93
CA ASP A 139 -1.81 -1.14 12.35
C ASP A 139 -1.52 0.11 11.53
N VAL A 140 -1.90 0.13 10.22
CA VAL A 140 -1.88 1.36 9.42
C VAL A 140 -2.76 2.44 10.05
N ALA A 141 -4.00 2.11 10.42
CA ALA A 141 -4.91 3.07 11.06
C ALA A 141 -4.31 3.66 12.35
N LYS A 142 -3.69 2.82 13.21
CA LYS A 142 -2.99 3.29 14.41
C LYS A 142 -1.80 4.19 14.08
N ALA A 143 -0.99 3.82 13.09
CA ALA A 143 0.15 4.62 12.67
C ALA A 143 -0.27 6.01 12.17
N LEU A 144 -1.32 6.09 11.34
CA LEU A 144 -1.85 7.37 10.85
C LEU A 144 -2.31 8.29 11.98
N ILE A 145 -2.98 7.75 13.02
CA ILE A 145 -3.40 8.51 14.20
C ILE A 145 -2.17 9.01 14.97
N LEU A 146 -1.18 8.16 15.18
CA LEU A 146 0.06 8.54 15.88
C LEU A 146 0.87 9.58 15.12
N ILE A 147 0.95 9.47 13.78
CA ILE A 147 1.59 10.47 12.91
C ILE A 147 0.87 11.82 13.02
N ALA A 148 -0.46 11.84 13.01
CA ALA A 148 -1.23 13.08 13.17
C ALA A 148 -0.95 13.77 14.50
N ASP A 149 -0.80 13.01 15.58
CA ASP A 149 -0.58 13.48 16.95
C ASP A 149 0.89 13.90 17.18
N LYS A 150 1.84 13.02 16.88
CA LYS A 150 3.24 13.11 17.28
C LYS A 150 4.23 13.27 16.15
N GLY A 151 3.81 13.08 14.90
CA GLY A 151 4.71 13.14 13.75
C GLY A 151 5.41 14.51 13.62
N VAL A 152 6.61 14.48 13.06
CA VAL A 152 7.41 15.67 12.77
C VAL A 152 6.99 16.21 11.42
N ASP A 153 6.53 17.46 11.36
CA ASP A 153 6.08 18.12 10.15
C ASP A 153 7.15 18.12 9.05
N GLY A 154 6.74 17.83 7.83
CA GLY A 154 7.63 17.76 6.67
C GLY A 154 8.47 16.48 6.56
N LYS A 155 8.44 15.59 7.57
CA LYS A 155 9.14 14.31 7.53
C LYS A 155 8.35 13.27 6.72
N ASN A 156 9.04 12.50 5.90
CA ASN A 156 8.44 11.39 5.17
C ASN A 156 8.52 10.13 6.03
N TYR A 157 7.41 9.44 6.18
CA TYR A 157 7.33 8.16 6.90
C TYR A 157 7.00 7.02 5.96
N THR A 158 7.56 5.85 6.25
CA THR A 158 7.07 4.57 5.74
C THR A 158 6.30 3.89 6.86
N ILE A 159 5.08 3.40 6.59
CA ILE A 159 4.33 2.57 7.52
C ILE A 159 4.48 1.12 7.07
N GLY A 160 5.18 0.34 7.87
CA GLY A 160 5.50 -1.06 7.62
C GLY A 160 5.41 -1.91 8.88
N SER A 161 5.69 -3.19 8.75
CA SER A 161 5.81 -4.12 9.88
C SER A 161 7.19 -4.06 10.56
N GLY A 162 8.19 -3.51 9.85
CA GLY A 162 9.60 -3.54 10.27
C GLY A 162 10.28 -4.89 10.02
N ASP A 163 9.65 -5.78 9.25
CA ASP A 163 10.17 -7.11 8.86
C ASP A 163 10.20 -7.22 7.32
N ALA A 164 10.89 -6.27 6.67
CA ALA A 164 11.05 -6.26 5.23
C ALA A 164 11.86 -7.47 4.74
N LYS A 165 11.32 -8.22 3.77
CA LYS A 165 11.95 -9.41 3.20
C LYS A 165 11.53 -9.64 1.75
N LYS A 166 11.99 -10.72 1.15
CA LYS A 166 11.61 -11.08 -0.21
C LYS A 166 10.12 -11.34 -0.30
N LEU A 167 9.46 -10.83 -1.34
CA LEU A 167 8.03 -11.01 -1.58
C LEU A 167 7.63 -12.49 -1.53
N LYS A 168 8.45 -13.38 -2.09
CA LYS A 168 8.20 -14.81 -2.08
C LYS A 168 8.06 -15.42 -0.67
N GLU A 169 8.75 -14.85 0.33
CA GLU A 169 8.66 -15.32 1.72
C GLU A 169 7.30 -14.98 2.32
N PHE A 170 6.78 -13.77 2.06
CA PHE A 170 5.42 -13.41 2.43
C PHE A 170 4.37 -14.28 1.73
N ILE A 171 4.51 -14.50 0.42
CA ILE A 171 3.54 -15.25 -0.36
C ILE A 171 3.53 -16.75 0.02
N LYS A 172 4.65 -17.32 0.47
CA LYS A 172 4.67 -18.67 1.06
C LYS A 172 3.78 -18.73 2.29
N VAL A 173 3.89 -17.77 3.23
CA VAL A 173 3.01 -17.73 4.42
C VAL A 173 1.53 -17.59 4.01
N VAL A 174 1.22 -16.75 3.00
CA VAL A 174 -0.14 -16.65 2.47
C VAL A 174 -0.65 -18.00 1.96
N GLY A 175 0.16 -18.70 1.18
CA GLY A 175 -0.17 -20.01 0.63
C GLY A 175 -0.34 -21.09 1.71
N GLU A 176 0.54 -21.11 2.70
CA GLU A 176 0.49 -22.06 3.84
C GLU A 176 -0.81 -21.85 4.64
N VAL A 177 -1.13 -20.61 5.00
CA VAL A 177 -2.37 -20.30 5.72
C VAL A 177 -3.59 -20.64 4.87
N ALA A 178 -3.64 -20.26 3.60
CA ALA A 178 -4.77 -20.54 2.73
C ALA A 178 -4.96 -22.06 2.53
N ASN A 179 -3.89 -22.82 2.28
CA ASN A 179 -3.96 -24.27 2.17
C ASN A 179 -4.42 -24.94 3.47
N SER A 180 -4.03 -24.42 4.64
CA SER A 180 -4.50 -24.95 5.92
C SER A 180 -6.02 -24.81 6.15
N MET A 181 -6.68 -23.95 5.37
CA MET A 181 -8.12 -23.66 5.45
C MET A 181 -8.88 -24.18 4.21
N HIS A 182 -8.18 -24.78 3.25
CA HIS A 182 -8.74 -25.35 2.04
C HIS A 182 -9.07 -26.84 2.25
N ASP A 183 -10.29 -27.27 1.91
CA ASP A 183 -10.77 -28.66 2.11
C ASP A 183 -10.26 -29.63 1.03
N GLY A 184 -9.51 -29.18 0.02
CA GLY A 184 -8.99 -29.95 -1.09
C GLY A 184 -7.52 -30.36 -0.92
N PRO A 185 -6.93 -30.96 -1.98
CA PRO A 185 -5.49 -31.19 -2.03
C PRO A 185 -4.71 -29.89 -1.93
N GLU A 186 -3.47 -29.98 -1.42
CA GLU A 186 -2.58 -28.82 -1.37
C GLU A 186 -2.40 -28.16 -2.75
N VAL A 187 -2.64 -26.86 -2.82
CA VAL A 187 -2.53 -26.07 -4.04
C VAL A 187 -1.12 -25.47 -4.11
N PRO A 188 -0.31 -25.84 -5.12
CA PRO A 188 1.05 -25.30 -5.24
C PRO A 188 1.06 -23.85 -5.68
N LEU A 189 2.02 -23.08 -5.19
CA LEU A 189 2.25 -21.71 -5.62
C LEU A 189 3.10 -21.66 -6.89
N GLY A 190 2.61 -21.06 -7.95
CA GLY A 190 3.25 -21.00 -9.27
C GLY A 190 4.32 -19.92 -9.40
N PHE A 191 5.34 -19.92 -8.54
CA PHE A 191 6.45 -18.97 -8.64
C PHE A 191 7.22 -19.09 -9.96
N GLY A 192 7.56 -17.93 -10.55
CA GLY A 192 8.35 -17.83 -11.79
C GLY A 192 7.55 -18.09 -13.08
N LYS A 193 6.24 -18.31 -13.00
CA LYS A 193 5.39 -18.50 -14.18
C LYS A 193 5.14 -17.23 -14.97
N ILE A 194 5.21 -16.07 -14.31
CA ILE A 194 5.07 -14.77 -14.98
C ILE A 194 6.33 -13.93 -14.80
N THR A 195 6.63 -13.12 -15.80
CA THR A 195 7.72 -12.14 -15.70
C THR A 195 7.22 -10.90 -14.97
N SER A 196 7.97 -10.46 -13.96
CA SER A 196 7.71 -9.19 -13.28
C SER A 196 8.53 -8.08 -13.91
N ASN A 197 7.86 -6.96 -14.21
CA ASN A 197 8.51 -5.70 -14.59
C ASN A 197 8.51 -4.71 -13.41
N VAL A 198 8.24 -5.19 -12.20
CA VAL A 198 8.24 -4.35 -10.98
C VAL A 198 9.67 -3.98 -10.62
N VAL A 199 9.88 -2.72 -10.31
CA VAL A 199 11.15 -2.21 -9.81
C VAL A 199 11.44 -2.83 -8.45
N SER A 200 12.65 -3.34 -8.26
CA SER A 200 13.09 -3.80 -6.94
C SER A 200 13.56 -2.58 -6.14
N LEU A 201 12.81 -2.21 -5.13
CA LEU A 201 13.23 -1.18 -4.19
C LEU A 201 14.35 -1.69 -3.27
N PRO A 202 15.30 -0.84 -2.87
CA PRO A 202 16.24 -1.16 -1.80
C PRO A 202 15.50 -1.50 -0.50
N ILE A 203 16.05 -2.40 0.30
CA ILE A 203 15.40 -2.81 1.56
C ILE A 203 15.23 -1.65 2.54
N GLU A 204 16.14 -0.68 2.49
CA GLU A 204 16.14 0.54 3.30
C GLU A 204 14.90 1.43 3.05
N THR A 205 14.25 1.28 1.89
CA THR A 205 13.00 2.01 1.58
C THR A 205 11.87 1.62 2.53
N PHE A 206 11.94 0.45 3.14
CA PHE A 206 10.96 -0.08 4.08
C PHE A 206 11.31 0.19 5.55
N ASP A 207 12.33 1.00 5.81
CA ASP A 207 12.74 1.36 7.17
C ASP A 207 11.65 2.18 7.87
N ILE A 208 11.26 1.75 9.07
CA ILE A 208 10.27 2.40 9.94
C ILE A 208 10.88 3.03 11.20
N THR A 209 12.20 3.08 11.29
CA THR A 209 12.93 3.58 12.49
C THR A 209 12.48 4.97 12.88
N ASP A 210 12.35 5.87 11.93
CA ASP A 210 11.88 7.23 12.15
C ASP A 210 10.44 7.27 12.68
N LEU A 211 9.55 6.44 12.13
CA LEU A 211 8.18 6.33 12.61
C LEU A 211 8.12 5.87 14.05
N ILE A 212 8.93 4.87 14.41
CA ILE A 212 9.01 4.37 15.79
C ILE A 212 9.56 5.45 16.72
N ALA A 213 10.65 6.10 16.35
CA ALA A 213 11.32 7.09 17.17
C ALA A 213 10.44 8.31 17.47
N ASP A 214 9.76 8.84 16.47
CA ASP A 214 8.97 10.06 16.59
C ASP A 214 7.60 9.83 17.24
N THR A 215 6.99 8.65 16.99
CA THR A 215 5.58 8.41 17.36
C THR A 215 5.38 7.34 18.43
N GLY A 216 6.36 6.50 18.66
CA GLY A 216 6.24 5.31 19.50
C GLY A 216 5.41 4.19 18.85
N PHE A 217 5.20 4.23 17.53
CA PHE A 217 4.48 3.20 16.80
C PHE A 217 5.11 1.83 17.01
N LYS A 218 4.26 0.82 17.17
CA LYS A 218 4.65 -0.60 17.21
C LYS A 218 3.61 -1.40 16.45
N PRO A 219 3.98 -2.13 15.39
CA PRO A 219 3.10 -3.10 14.76
C PRO A 219 2.63 -4.12 15.81
N SER A 220 1.37 -4.49 15.80
CA SER A 220 0.78 -5.37 16.82
C SER A 220 0.20 -6.65 16.24
N ILE A 221 0.05 -6.74 14.92
CA ILE A 221 -0.51 -7.89 14.22
C ILE A 221 0.62 -8.53 13.42
N SER A 222 0.95 -9.79 13.73
CA SER A 222 1.91 -10.55 12.95
C SER A 222 1.37 -10.78 11.53
N PHE A 223 2.27 -10.96 10.55
CA PHE A 223 1.84 -11.19 9.18
C PHE A 223 0.96 -12.45 9.08
N GLU A 224 1.33 -13.55 9.74
CA GLU A 224 0.56 -14.80 9.73
C GLU A 224 -0.84 -14.62 10.33
N ASP A 225 -0.95 -13.94 11.50
CA ASP A 225 -2.27 -13.68 12.11
C ASP A 225 -3.15 -12.79 11.24
N GLY A 226 -2.56 -11.79 10.59
CA GLY A 226 -3.26 -10.91 9.67
C GLY A 226 -3.74 -11.66 8.41
N ILE A 227 -2.92 -12.57 7.87
CA ILE A 227 -3.32 -13.41 6.73
C ILE A 227 -4.44 -14.36 7.14
N ARG A 228 -4.38 -14.96 8.33
CA ARG A 228 -5.45 -15.84 8.84
C ARG A 228 -6.78 -15.11 8.92
N ARG A 229 -6.81 -13.91 9.50
CA ARG A 229 -8.02 -13.06 9.55
C ARG A 229 -8.55 -12.70 8.16
N THR A 230 -7.65 -12.34 7.24
CA THR A 230 -8.01 -12.00 5.85
C THR A 230 -8.61 -13.21 5.14
N ALA A 231 -8.02 -14.40 5.31
CA ALA A 231 -8.50 -15.65 4.72
C ALA A 231 -9.87 -16.05 5.30
N GLU A 232 -10.06 -15.94 6.62
CA GLU A 232 -11.35 -16.18 7.28
C GLU A 232 -12.44 -15.23 6.75
N TRP A 233 -12.11 -13.96 6.56
CA TRP A 233 -13.04 -12.98 6.01
C TRP A 233 -13.43 -13.34 4.56
N ILE A 234 -12.46 -13.70 3.71
CA ILE A 234 -12.71 -14.12 2.32
C ILE A 234 -13.60 -15.37 2.28
N ALA A 235 -13.29 -16.39 3.12
CA ALA A 235 -14.09 -17.62 3.19
C ALA A 235 -15.54 -17.35 3.57
N ASN A 236 -15.77 -16.45 4.54
CA ASN A 236 -17.12 -16.10 5.01
C ASN A 236 -17.89 -15.22 4.00
N THR A 237 -17.19 -14.43 3.19
CA THR A 237 -17.83 -13.56 2.18
C THR A 237 -18.24 -14.34 0.93
N ASN A 238 -17.49 -15.38 0.56
CA ASN A 238 -17.80 -16.24 -0.58
C ASN A 238 -18.95 -17.23 -0.30
N ARG A 239 -19.38 -17.38 0.95
CA ARG A 239 -20.51 -18.24 1.35
C ARG A 239 -21.88 -17.51 1.32
N LYS A 240 -21.89 -16.21 1.05
CA LYS A 240 -23.13 -15.41 0.88
C LYS A 240 -23.44 -15.18 -0.59
#